data_417e4439513f60e22326afc4fabc9faf
#
_entry.id   417e4439513f60e22326afc4fabc9faf
#
_cell.length_a   1.000
_cell.length_b   1.000
_cell.length_c   1.000
_cell.angle_alpha   90.00
_cell.angle_beta   90.00
_cell.angle_gamma   90.00
#
_symmetry.space_group_name_H-M   'P 1'
#
loop_
_entity.id
_entity.type
_entity.pdbx_description
1 polymer ?
#
loop_
_entity_poly.entity_id
_entity_poly.type
_entity_poly.pdbx_seq_one_letter_code
_entity_poly.pdbx_strand_id
1 'polypeptide(L)'
;MPLIVDKAAVRKEILMAFQRCIDKKPLMNVSLRDIAAEAGMSHPKLLNYFGSKDELILCYVRYTREFMSEKCRQWFAEHDRAGYESNLAYMNAFMSYVARGKVGEERPNATTQTYVLAHYDERVAELVREEFAEWRRVMEQCLVQIYGPEVGRREAEAMMILIAGTFICNYNNALTGEISDDILGTFAGLLT
;
A
#
# COMPACT_ATOMS: atom_id res chain seq x y z
N MET A 1 28.74 24.84 -13.75
CA MET A 1 28.77 23.48 -13.15
C MET A 1 27.60 22.67 -13.72
N PRO A 2 27.83 21.48 -14.28
CA PRO A 2 26.71 20.65 -14.68
C PRO A 2 25.92 20.27 -13.42
N LEU A 3 24.62 20.56 -13.41
CA LEU A 3 23.71 20.06 -12.38
C LEU A 3 23.78 18.53 -12.40
N ILE A 4 24.30 17.93 -11.34
CA ILE A 4 24.22 16.47 -11.14
C ILE A 4 22.73 16.17 -10.94
N VAL A 5 22.07 15.71 -11.97
CA VAL A 5 20.66 15.30 -11.89
C VAL A 5 20.62 14.02 -11.05
N ASP A 6 19.98 14.09 -9.90
CA ASP A 6 19.70 12.90 -9.09
C ASP A 6 18.70 12.00 -9.84
N LYS A 7 19.22 10.93 -10.44
CA LYS A 7 18.42 9.98 -11.22
C LYS A 7 17.35 9.30 -10.38
N ALA A 8 17.61 9.05 -9.10
CA ALA A 8 16.66 8.41 -8.20
C ALA A 8 15.48 9.34 -7.89
N ALA A 9 15.76 10.62 -7.62
CA ALA A 9 14.72 11.62 -7.42
C ALA A 9 13.83 11.80 -8.67
N VAL A 10 14.44 11.84 -9.87
CA VAL A 10 13.66 11.93 -11.12
C VAL A 10 12.82 10.66 -11.36
N ARG A 11 13.36 9.47 -11.09
CA ARG A 11 12.57 8.23 -11.21
C ARG A 11 11.38 8.24 -10.25
N LYS A 12 11.58 8.67 -9.01
CA LYS A 12 10.50 8.81 -8.03
C LYS A 12 9.42 9.79 -8.54
N GLU A 13 9.81 10.96 -9.07
CA GLU A 13 8.86 11.93 -9.62
C GLU A 13 8.03 11.34 -10.79
N ILE A 14 8.64 10.54 -11.66
CA ILE A 14 7.92 9.84 -12.73
C ILE A 14 6.91 8.84 -12.15
N LEU A 15 7.27 8.09 -11.09
CA LEU A 15 6.36 7.15 -10.44
C LEU A 15 5.18 7.88 -9.79
N MET A 16 5.41 9.05 -9.18
CA MET A 16 4.34 9.88 -8.63
C MET A 16 3.44 10.48 -9.72
N ALA A 17 4.01 10.88 -10.85
CA ALA A 17 3.22 11.31 -12.02
C ALA A 17 2.37 10.15 -12.58
N PHE A 18 2.90 8.94 -12.61
CA PHE A 18 2.13 7.76 -12.99
C PHE A 18 0.95 7.52 -12.04
N GLN A 19 1.17 7.63 -10.73
CA GLN A 19 0.09 7.54 -9.75
C GLN A 19 -1.01 8.57 -10.02
N ARG A 20 -0.66 9.85 -10.23
CA ARG A 20 -1.63 10.89 -10.57
C ARG A 20 -2.41 10.60 -11.86
N CYS A 21 -1.80 9.90 -12.81
CA CYS A 21 -2.49 9.46 -14.02
C CYS A 21 -3.51 8.34 -13.72
N ILE A 22 -3.14 7.33 -12.93
CA ILE A 22 -4.05 6.22 -12.61
C ILE A 22 -5.14 6.61 -11.61
N ASP A 23 -4.99 7.71 -10.90
CA ASP A 23 -6.06 8.32 -10.12
C ASP A 23 -7.18 8.91 -11.01
N LYS A 24 -6.86 9.28 -12.25
CA LYS A 24 -7.77 9.96 -13.18
C LYS A 24 -8.42 9.00 -14.18
N LYS A 25 -7.75 7.86 -14.49
CA LYS A 25 -8.22 6.89 -15.48
C LYS A 25 -7.66 5.50 -15.23
N PRO A 26 -8.32 4.44 -15.75
CA PRO A 26 -7.83 3.06 -15.57
C PRO A 26 -6.37 2.90 -16.02
N LEU A 27 -5.60 2.16 -15.28
CA LEU A 27 -4.16 1.89 -15.51
C LEU A 27 -3.88 1.43 -16.94
N MET A 28 -4.72 0.58 -17.50
CA MET A 28 -4.58 0.08 -18.88
C MET A 28 -4.64 1.19 -19.92
N ASN A 29 -5.37 2.27 -19.64
CA ASN A 29 -5.57 3.41 -20.54
C ASN A 29 -4.54 4.53 -20.37
N VAL A 30 -3.63 4.42 -19.39
CA VAL A 30 -2.53 5.37 -19.19
C VAL A 30 -1.41 5.07 -20.18
N SER A 31 -0.97 6.06 -20.94
CA SER A 31 0.17 5.97 -21.84
C SER A 31 1.43 6.61 -21.26
N LEU A 32 2.62 6.23 -21.77
CA LEU A 32 3.87 6.91 -21.39
C LEU A 32 3.88 8.41 -21.73
N ARG A 33 3.10 8.83 -22.74
CA ARG A 33 2.93 10.26 -23.09
C ARG A 33 2.12 11.01 -22.03
N ASP A 34 1.06 10.38 -21.49
CA ASP A 34 0.29 10.96 -20.38
C ASP A 34 1.19 11.17 -19.15
N ILE A 35 1.99 10.15 -18.83
CA ILE A 35 2.90 10.19 -17.68
C ILE A 35 3.98 11.26 -17.88
N ALA A 36 4.57 11.35 -19.07
CA ALA A 36 5.55 12.38 -19.39
C ALA A 36 4.96 13.79 -19.24
N ALA A 37 3.75 14.02 -19.76
CA ALA A 37 3.06 15.29 -19.62
C ALA A 37 2.75 15.63 -18.16
N GLU A 38 2.28 14.66 -17.36
CA GLU A 38 2.01 14.85 -15.93
C GLU A 38 3.30 15.10 -15.11
N ALA A 39 4.43 14.51 -15.54
CA ALA A 39 5.75 14.73 -14.93
C ALA A 39 6.46 16.00 -15.44
N GLY A 40 5.84 16.79 -16.31
CA GLY A 40 6.43 18.00 -16.87
C GLY A 40 7.68 17.75 -17.71
N MET A 41 7.76 16.60 -18.40
CA MET A 41 8.92 16.25 -19.23
C MET A 41 8.52 15.73 -20.61
N SER A 42 9.49 15.70 -21.54
CA SER A 42 9.26 15.12 -22.86
C SER A 42 9.21 13.58 -22.79
N HIS A 43 8.43 12.97 -23.66
CA HIS A 43 8.35 11.51 -23.78
C HIS A 43 9.71 10.84 -24.03
N PRO A 44 10.61 11.35 -24.91
CA PRO A 44 11.97 10.83 -25.05
C PRO A 44 12.79 10.91 -23.76
N LYS A 45 12.62 11.97 -22.96
CA LYS A 45 13.30 12.10 -21.68
C LYS A 45 12.81 11.04 -20.69
N LEU A 46 11.51 10.75 -20.63
CA LEU A 46 10.96 9.69 -19.79
C LEU A 46 11.54 8.33 -20.16
N LEU A 47 11.65 8.02 -21.47
CA LEU A 47 12.22 6.74 -21.96
C LEU A 47 13.68 6.52 -21.55
N ASN A 48 14.43 7.57 -21.22
CA ASN A 48 15.79 7.44 -20.67
C ASN A 48 15.79 6.93 -19.21
N TYR A 49 14.65 7.00 -18.51
CA TYR A 49 14.50 6.52 -17.13
C TYR A 49 13.76 5.19 -17.05
N PHE A 50 12.78 4.98 -17.95
CA PHE A 50 11.98 3.77 -18.04
C PHE A 50 11.81 3.39 -19.51
N GLY A 51 12.45 2.29 -19.91
CA GLY A 51 12.48 1.85 -21.29
C GLY A 51 11.11 1.41 -21.83
N SER A 52 10.17 1.06 -20.95
CA SER A 52 8.81 0.65 -21.32
C SER A 52 7.79 0.99 -20.25
N LYS A 53 6.50 0.92 -20.61
CA LYS A 53 5.40 1.04 -19.66
C LYS A 53 5.40 -0.11 -18.65
N ASP A 54 5.73 -1.31 -19.09
CA ASP A 54 5.81 -2.50 -18.23
C ASP A 54 6.88 -2.34 -17.16
N GLU A 55 8.08 -1.88 -17.53
CA GLU A 55 9.15 -1.59 -16.57
C GLU A 55 8.69 -0.55 -15.55
N LEU A 56 8.02 0.50 -16.00
CA LEU A 56 7.51 1.56 -15.12
C LEU A 56 6.47 1.00 -14.14
N ILE A 57 5.53 0.17 -14.60
CA ILE A 57 4.52 -0.48 -13.76
C ILE A 57 5.20 -1.35 -12.69
N LEU A 58 6.14 -2.22 -13.08
CA LEU A 58 6.85 -3.09 -12.14
C LEU A 58 7.65 -2.29 -11.11
N CYS A 59 8.31 -1.22 -11.54
CA CYS A 59 9.01 -0.32 -10.62
C CYS A 59 8.04 0.40 -9.67
N TYR A 60 6.87 0.80 -10.16
CA TYR A 60 5.84 1.44 -9.34
C TYR A 60 5.32 0.46 -8.28
N VAL A 61 4.98 -0.78 -8.64
CA VAL A 61 4.52 -1.80 -7.68
C VAL A 61 5.57 -2.06 -6.60
N ARG A 62 6.86 -2.16 -6.98
CA ARG A 62 7.95 -2.31 -5.99
C ARG A 62 8.05 -1.10 -5.07
N TYR A 63 8.01 0.09 -5.64
CA TYR A 63 8.09 1.34 -4.88
C TYR A 63 6.97 1.44 -3.84
N THR A 64 5.72 1.17 -4.26
CA THR A 64 4.55 1.23 -3.38
C THR A 64 4.65 0.21 -2.26
N ARG A 65 5.06 -1.02 -2.56
CA ARG A 65 5.29 -2.09 -1.60
C ARG A 65 6.34 -1.70 -0.54
N GLU A 66 7.51 -1.25 -0.98
CA GLU A 66 8.61 -0.86 -0.09
C GLU A 66 8.18 0.31 0.81
N PHE A 67 7.50 1.29 0.23
CA PHE A 67 6.98 2.44 0.95
C PHE A 67 5.97 2.04 2.03
N MET A 68 4.99 1.20 1.69
CA MET A 68 3.97 0.71 2.62
C MET A 68 4.60 -0.09 3.77
N SER A 69 5.49 -1.01 3.45
CA SER A 69 6.19 -1.82 4.46
C SER A 69 7.01 -0.96 5.43
N GLU A 70 7.69 0.07 4.91
CA GLU A 70 8.46 0.99 5.73
C GLU A 70 7.57 1.83 6.66
N LYS A 71 6.43 2.32 6.15
CA LYS A 71 5.46 3.06 6.96
C LYS A 71 4.85 2.22 8.07
N CYS A 72 4.55 0.95 7.81
CA CYS A 72 4.10 0.04 8.85
C CYS A 72 5.17 -0.17 9.92
N ARG A 73 6.42 -0.45 9.52
CA ARG A 73 7.55 -0.59 10.48
C ARG A 73 7.73 0.68 11.31
N GLN A 74 7.67 1.84 10.69
CA GLN A 74 7.79 3.13 11.38
C GLN A 74 6.66 3.32 12.40
N TRP A 75 5.42 2.99 12.04
CA TRP A 75 4.29 3.09 12.97
C TRP A 75 4.52 2.24 14.22
N PHE A 76 4.94 0.99 14.08
CA PHE A 76 5.22 0.12 15.23
C PHE A 76 6.42 0.60 16.05
N ALA A 77 7.41 1.24 15.44
CA ALA A 77 8.54 1.82 16.15
C ALA A 77 8.18 3.08 16.95
N GLU A 78 7.20 3.85 16.48
CA GLU A 78 6.77 5.11 17.11
C GLU A 78 5.65 4.93 18.14
N HIS A 79 4.95 3.79 18.12
CA HIS A 79 3.79 3.53 18.97
C HIS A 79 4.08 2.38 19.94
N ASP A 80 4.38 2.72 21.19
CA ASP A 80 4.54 1.70 22.25
C ASP A 80 3.16 1.15 22.64
N ARG A 81 3.05 -0.18 22.70
CA ARG A 81 1.85 -0.88 23.17
C ARG A 81 1.42 -0.42 24.58
N ALA A 82 2.37 -0.10 25.45
CA ALA A 82 2.08 0.38 26.81
C ALA A 82 1.32 1.72 26.85
N GLY A 83 1.33 2.48 25.76
CA GLY A 83 0.57 3.73 25.63
C GLY A 83 -0.92 3.54 25.35
N TYR A 84 -1.40 2.30 25.24
CA TYR A 84 -2.79 1.98 24.90
C TYR A 84 -3.44 1.17 26.03
N GLU A 85 -4.73 1.40 26.26
CA GLU A 85 -5.51 0.77 27.34
C GLU A 85 -5.66 -0.75 27.16
N SER A 86 -5.63 -1.26 25.92
CA SER A 86 -5.77 -2.69 25.62
C SER A 86 -5.06 -3.08 24.33
N ASN A 87 -4.82 -4.38 24.12
CA ASN A 87 -4.29 -4.92 22.87
C ASN A 87 -5.23 -4.62 21.69
N LEU A 88 -6.54 -4.67 21.94
CA LEU A 88 -7.55 -4.33 20.94
C LEU A 88 -7.43 -2.86 20.53
N ALA A 89 -7.31 -1.93 21.49
CA ALA A 89 -7.14 -0.51 21.21
C ALA A 89 -5.87 -0.22 20.39
N TYR A 90 -4.76 -0.88 20.73
CA TYR A 90 -3.51 -0.78 19.99
C TYR A 90 -3.65 -1.24 18.54
N MET A 91 -4.21 -2.43 18.33
CA MET A 91 -4.40 -2.99 16.99
C MET A 91 -5.42 -2.19 16.18
N ASN A 92 -6.48 -1.69 16.82
CA ASN A 92 -7.46 -0.84 16.14
C ASN A 92 -6.86 0.49 15.68
N ALA A 93 -5.96 1.09 16.47
CA ALA A 93 -5.21 2.28 16.06
C ALA A 93 -4.34 2.01 14.82
N PHE A 94 -3.65 0.85 14.78
CA PHE A 94 -2.89 0.44 13.60
C PHE A 94 -3.79 0.20 12.39
N MET A 95 -4.89 -0.53 12.56
CA MET A 95 -5.86 -0.79 11.50
C MET A 95 -6.44 0.51 10.92
N SER A 96 -6.80 1.44 11.80
CA SER A 96 -7.29 2.77 11.39
C SER A 96 -6.22 3.57 10.64
N TYR A 97 -4.95 3.48 11.05
CA TYR A 97 -3.83 4.11 10.36
C TYR A 97 -3.69 3.57 8.93
N VAL A 98 -3.72 2.25 8.77
CA VAL A 98 -3.64 1.59 7.46
C VAL A 98 -4.89 1.87 6.61
N ALA A 99 -6.07 1.65 7.16
CA ALA A 99 -7.35 1.75 6.46
C ALA A 99 -7.64 3.16 5.91
N ARG A 100 -7.22 4.20 6.62
CA ARG A 100 -7.43 5.59 6.19
C ARG A 100 -6.45 6.08 5.14
N GLY A 101 -5.60 5.18 4.60
CA GLY A 101 -4.57 5.54 3.62
C GLY A 101 -3.49 6.47 4.18
N LYS A 102 -3.40 6.61 5.51
CA LYS A 102 -2.36 7.42 6.17
C LYS A 102 -0.98 6.79 6.10
N VAL A 103 -0.91 5.53 5.67
CA VAL A 103 0.33 4.79 5.46
C VAL A 103 1.15 5.39 4.32
N GLY A 104 0.53 6.11 3.38
CA GLY A 104 1.25 6.69 2.27
C GLY A 104 0.53 7.82 1.55
N GLU A 105 1.23 8.41 0.60
CA GLU A 105 0.68 9.34 -0.38
C GLU A 105 -0.19 8.61 -1.42
N GLU A 106 -0.33 7.28 -1.27
CA GLU A 106 -1.08 6.44 -2.18
C GLU A 106 -2.56 6.49 -1.87
N ARG A 107 -3.30 6.71 -2.92
CA ARG A 107 -4.73 6.53 -2.85
C ARG A 107 -5.05 5.04 -3.01
N PRO A 108 -6.05 4.49 -2.30
CA PRO A 108 -6.47 3.09 -2.42
C PRO A 108 -6.70 2.63 -3.87
N ASN A 109 -7.04 3.55 -4.78
CA ASN A 109 -7.25 3.30 -6.20
C ASN A 109 -6.04 2.65 -6.88
N ALA A 110 -4.83 3.18 -6.65
CA ALA A 110 -3.61 2.66 -7.27
C ALA A 110 -3.36 1.20 -6.87
N THR A 111 -3.47 0.89 -5.60
CA THR A 111 -3.30 -0.45 -5.05
C THR A 111 -4.32 -1.43 -5.62
N THR A 112 -5.59 -1.05 -5.65
CA THR A 112 -6.67 -1.90 -6.19
C THR A 112 -6.44 -2.20 -7.68
N GLN A 113 -6.05 -1.20 -8.50
CA GLN A 113 -5.75 -1.41 -9.91
C GLN A 113 -4.54 -2.34 -10.13
N THR A 114 -3.56 -2.30 -9.24
CA THR A 114 -2.41 -3.20 -9.27
C THR A 114 -2.82 -4.65 -9.00
N TYR A 115 -3.73 -4.90 -8.05
CA TYR A 115 -4.25 -6.24 -7.78
C TYR A 115 -5.06 -6.79 -8.96
N VAL A 116 -5.84 -5.95 -9.64
CA VAL A 116 -6.51 -6.34 -10.88
C VAL A 116 -5.49 -6.68 -11.97
N LEU A 117 -4.44 -5.88 -12.13
CA LEU A 117 -3.40 -6.15 -13.12
C LEU A 117 -2.66 -7.47 -12.84
N ALA A 118 -2.44 -7.81 -11.58
CA ALA A 118 -1.81 -9.07 -11.17
C ALA A 118 -2.55 -10.32 -11.70
N HIS A 119 -3.86 -10.21 -11.98
CA HIS A 119 -4.61 -11.30 -12.60
C HIS A 119 -4.20 -11.56 -14.06
N TYR A 120 -3.67 -10.56 -14.75
CA TYR A 120 -3.34 -10.61 -16.18
C TYR A 120 -1.84 -10.58 -16.49
N ASP A 121 -0.99 -10.26 -15.52
CA ASP A 121 0.46 -10.19 -15.68
C ASP A 121 1.17 -10.92 -14.52
N GLU A 122 1.77 -12.08 -14.83
CA GLU A 122 2.42 -12.94 -13.84
C GLU A 122 3.58 -12.24 -13.11
N ARG A 123 4.28 -11.30 -13.76
CA ARG A 123 5.36 -10.53 -13.13
C ARG A 123 4.81 -9.60 -12.04
N VAL A 124 3.62 -9.03 -12.27
CA VAL A 124 2.92 -8.22 -11.26
C VAL A 124 2.33 -9.13 -10.18
N ALA A 125 1.79 -10.29 -10.56
CA ALA A 125 1.27 -11.28 -9.60
C ALA A 125 2.36 -11.74 -8.62
N GLU A 126 3.57 -11.97 -9.10
CA GLU A 126 4.71 -12.35 -8.24
C GLU A 126 5.04 -11.24 -7.22
N LEU A 127 5.11 -9.98 -7.67
CA LEU A 127 5.34 -8.84 -6.78
C LEU A 127 4.24 -8.67 -5.73
N VAL A 128 2.98 -8.89 -6.11
CA VAL A 128 1.84 -8.85 -5.18
C VAL A 128 1.93 -10.00 -4.17
N ARG A 129 2.29 -11.21 -4.60
CA ARG A 129 2.51 -12.34 -3.66
C ARG A 129 3.65 -12.05 -2.66
N GLU A 130 4.75 -11.46 -3.13
CA GLU A 130 5.86 -11.02 -2.26
C GLU A 130 5.40 -9.96 -1.26
N GLU A 131 4.59 -8.99 -1.70
CA GLU A 131 4.00 -7.96 -0.83
C GLU A 131 3.16 -8.58 0.28
N PHE A 132 2.24 -9.48 -0.06
CA PHE A 132 1.41 -10.16 0.93
C PHE A 132 2.23 -11.04 1.87
N ALA A 133 3.26 -11.71 1.39
CA ALA A 133 4.16 -12.50 2.23
C ALA A 133 4.93 -11.63 3.25
N GLU A 134 5.40 -10.46 2.83
CA GLU A 134 6.06 -9.49 3.72
C GLU A 134 5.08 -8.94 4.77
N TRP A 135 3.90 -8.54 4.35
CA TRP A 135 2.88 -8.05 5.28
C TRP A 135 2.45 -9.09 6.29
N ARG A 136 2.25 -10.35 5.85
CA ARG A 136 1.96 -11.45 6.76
C ARG A 136 3.05 -11.59 7.81
N ARG A 137 4.32 -11.53 7.40
CA ARG A 137 5.46 -11.62 8.32
C ARG A 137 5.46 -10.48 9.34
N VAL A 138 5.22 -9.24 8.91
CA VAL A 138 5.12 -8.07 9.80
C VAL A 138 3.95 -8.24 10.77
N MET A 139 2.78 -8.64 10.28
CA MET A 139 1.62 -8.90 11.12
C MET A 139 1.86 -10.04 12.12
N GLU A 140 2.45 -11.14 11.67
CA GLU A 140 2.80 -12.26 12.56
C GLU A 140 3.73 -11.79 13.69
N GLN A 141 4.79 -11.06 13.36
CA GLN A 141 5.72 -10.53 14.36
C GLN A 141 5.01 -9.64 15.39
N CYS A 142 4.14 -8.73 14.93
CA CYS A 142 3.39 -7.85 15.81
C CYS A 142 2.41 -8.64 16.70
N LEU A 143 1.62 -9.53 16.13
CA LEU A 143 0.63 -10.30 16.86
C LEU A 143 1.26 -11.29 17.84
N VAL A 144 2.41 -11.88 17.48
CA VAL A 144 3.19 -12.75 18.39
C VAL A 144 3.65 -11.99 19.63
N GLN A 145 4.08 -10.74 19.47
CA GLN A 145 4.46 -9.90 20.62
C GLN A 145 3.29 -9.57 21.54
N ILE A 146 2.09 -9.42 20.98
CA ILE A 146 0.89 -9.02 21.73
C ILE A 146 0.18 -10.23 22.35
N TYR A 147 -0.01 -11.31 21.59
CA TYR A 147 -0.88 -12.43 21.93
C TYR A 147 -0.14 -13.77 22.13
N GLY A 148 1.19 -13.80 21.90
CA GLY A 148 2.00 -15.01 21.91
C GLY A 148 2.03 -15.76 20.56
N PRO A 149 2.95 -16.74 20.43
CA PRO A 149 3.29 -17.31 19.11
C PRO A 149 2.18 -18.16 18.49
N GLU A 150 1.31 -18.76 19.27
CA GLU A 150 0.26 -19.63 18.77
C GLU A 150 -0.86 -18.80 18.12
N VAL A 151 -1.38 -17.81 18.84
CA VAL A 151 -2.44 -16.92 18.37
C VAL A 151 -1.92 -16.00 17.26
N GLY A 152 -0.73 -15.41 17.45
CA GLY A 152 -0.19 -14.44 16.50
C GLY A 152 0.00 -14.99 15.10
N ARG A 153 0.47 -16.23 14.96
CA ARG A 153 0.63 -16.88 13.64
C ARG A 153 -0.70 -17.17 12.96
N ARG A 154 -1.66 -17.70 13.72
CA ARG A 154 -2.98 -18.07 13.20
C ARG A 154 -3.76 -16.87 12.70
N GLU A 155 -3.71 -15.76 13.43
CA GLU A 155 -4.55 -14.60 13.15
C GLU A 155 -3.92 -13.60 12.14
N ALA A 156 -2.62 -13.78 11.80
CA ALA A 156 -1.93 -12.87 10.88
C ALA A 156 -2.59 -12.81 9.49
N GLU A 157 -3.00 -13.94 8.93
CA GLU A 157 -3.68 -13.98 7.63
C GLU A 157 -5.08 -13.36 7.69
N ALA A 158 -5.82 -13.62 8.78
CA ALA A 158 -7.13 -13.01 8.98
C ALA A 158 -7.04 -11.50 9.07
N MET A 159 -6.04 -10.98 9.78
CA MET A 159 -5.78 -9.54 9.88
C MET A 159 -5.47 -8.93 8.51
N MET A 160 -4.67 -9.61 7.68
CA MET A 160 -4.38 -9.14 6.33
C MET A 160 -5.61 -9.10 5.43
N ILE A 161 -6.50 -10.08 5.54
CA ILE A 161 -7.77 -10.10 4.80
C ILE A 161 -8.63 -8.90 5.21
N LEU A 162 -8.69 -8.58 6.50
CA LEU A 162 -9.42 -7.40 7.00
C LEU A 162 -8.83 -6.11 6.44
N ILE A 163 -7.49 -5.97 6.44
CA ILE A 163 -6.81 -4.80 5.87
C ILE A 163 -7.13 -4.65 4.38
N ALA A 164 -6.94 -5.71 3.59
CA ALA A 164 -7.20 -5.69 2.15
C ALA A 164 -8.68 -5.39 1.84
N GLY A 165 -9.61 -6.01 2.58
CA GLY A 165 -11.04 -5.73 2.47
C GLY A 165 -11.39 -4.27 2.79
N THR A 166 -10.76 -3.72 3.82
CA THR A 166 -10.95 -2.31 4.20
C THR A 166 -10.49 -1.36 3.10
N PHE A 167 -9.35 -1.63 2.45
CA PHE A 167 -8.89 -0.83 1.31
C PHE A 167 -9.91 -0.84 0.16
N ILE A 168 -10.43 -2.01 -0.21
CA ILE A 168 -11.41 -2.15 -1.28
C ILE A 168 -12.71 -1.40 -0.93
N CYS A 169 -13.19 -1.55 0.31
CA CYS A 169 -14.40 -0.88 0.76
C CYS A 169 -14.25 0.64 0.83
N ASN A 170 -13.11 1.14 1.33
CA ASN A 170 -12.81 2.58 1.34
C ASN A 170 -12.71 3.15 -0.07
N TYR A 171 -12.10 2.42 -0.99
CA TYR A 171 -12.00 2.83 -2.39
C TYR A 171 -13.37 3.05 -3.04
N ASN A 172 -14.34 2.21 -2.69
CA ASN A 172 -15.70 2.28 -3.22
C ASN A 172 -16.64 3.16 -2.38
N ASN A 173 -16.14 3.83 -1.33
CA ASN A 173 -16.96 4.56 -0.35
C ASN A 173 -18.08 3.67 0.24
N ALA A 174 -17.78 2.39 0.45
CA ALA A 174 -18.73 1.40 0.93
C ALA A 174 -18.77 1.26 2.45
N LEU A 175 -17.82 1.87 3.17
CA LEU A 175 -17.81 1.88 4.63
C LEU A 175 -18.57 3.09 5.16
N THR A 176 -19.36 2.89 6.23
CA THR A 176 -19.88 4.00 7.04
C THR A 176 -18.76 4.59 7.89
N GLY A 177 -18.87 5.87 8.27
CA GLY A 177 -17.85 6.55 9.09
C GLY A 177 -17.58 5.84 10.42
N GLU A 178 -18.62 5.31 11.06
CA GLU A 178 -18.54 4.59 12.32
C GLU A 178 -17.67 3.32 12.21
N ILE A 179 -17.88 2.51 11.16
CA ILE A 179 -17.11 1.29 10.96
C ILE A 179 -15.64 1.61 10.62
N SER A 180 -15.38 2.65 9.84
CA SER A 180 -13.99 3.02 9.48
C SER A 180 -13.17 3.48 10.68
N ASP A 181 -13.81 3.92 11.75
CA ASP A 181 -13.16 4.41 12.95
C ASP A 181 -12.88 3.32 13.99
N ASP A 182 -13.67 2.24 13.99
CA ASP A 182 -13.51 1.11 14.92
C ASP A 182 -13.78 -0.24 14.23
N ILE A 183 -12.96 -0.58 13.25
CA ILE A 183 -13.11 -1.81 12.46
C ILE A 183 -13.01 -3.06 13.33
N LEU A 184 -11.99 -3.12 14.19
CA LEU A 184 -11.75 -4.29 15.02
C LEU A 184 -12.73 -4.39 16.18
N GLY A 185 -13.12 -3.27 16.79
CA GLY A 185 -14.12 -3.25 17.87
C GLY A 185 -15.47 -3.71 17.37
N THR A 186 -15.88 -3.25 16.19
CA THR A 186 -17.12 -3.71 15.53
C THR A 186 -17.05 -5.22 15.22
N PHE A 187 -15.93 -5.71 14.71
CA PHE A 187 -15.73 -7.13 14.41
C PHE A 187 -15.70 -7.98 15.69
N ALA A 188 -15.01 -7.53 16.74
CA ALA A 188 -14.97 -8.23 18.03
C ALA A 188 -16.37 -8.37 18.64
N GLY A 189 -17.23 -7.35 18.51
CA GLY A 189 -18.61 -7.39 18.96
C GLY A 189 -19.49 -8.43 18.25
N LEU A 190 -19.10 -8.90 17.06
CA LEU A 190 -19.80 -9.99 16.35
C LEU A 190 -19.39 -11.39 16.83
N LEU A 191 -18.27 -11.49 17.57
CA LEU A 191 -17.70 -12.78 18.01
C LEU A 191 -18.02 -13.08 19.50
N THR A 192 -18.64 -12.15 20.21
CA THR A 192 -19.11 -12.31 21.59
C THR A 192 -20.61 -12.54 21.64
#